data_ae39dbd53d75f50ca28b19ab7a6e1ee3
#
_entry.id   ae39dbd53d75f50ca28b19ab7a6e1ee3
#
_cell.length_a   1.000
_cell.length_b   1.000
_cell.length_c   1.000
_cell.angle_alpha   90.00
_cell.angle_beta   90.00
_cell.angle_gamma   90.00
#
_symmetry.space_group_name_H-M   'P 1'
#
loop_
_entity.id
_entity.type
_entity.pdbx_description
1 polymer ?
#
loop_
_entity_poly.entity_id
_entity_poly.type
_entity_poly.pdbx_seq_one_letter_code
_entity_poly.pdbx_strand_id
1 'polypeptide(L)'
;MSQTVSEVLIGVLEQIGVKHIFGLIGDSLNPLADAVRRSRIEWIGVRHEEGAALAAAGQAKLTGKLAVCAGTTGPGSTHLVAGLYEASRDHAPVLALSGDMPRKFQGTDYIQTTKPDLLFRDVSLYTQTISSPQQAPSVIHQAIAAAYAGRGVAHLALPQDVISAKAEGAMASVATLRPRQEFAPSGEDVADIVRRIDGAANVLIMCGGGCHGAADLLRALSSRLKAPLIHSVKGKDIMPYDDPQWMGGIGMIGTRAVYNAVMHCDLLLMVGTDYPYSEFLPPAGTVIQIDERPQVLGRRAPTVLGVAGSARPSLKLLLDQVAPKNDTRFWDKVTQERRSWDAMLDKQADLARSADRIHPQAVARTVGDLAKSDAVFVFDTGLNTLWSANWIRQSGSQRIIGSFNNAAVGTALAQANGVQALDRSRQVIALCGDGGFNMLMCEFLTAVHHKLPIKVVVYNNSAFGLITLEAESVGLPAFREGIEFPNPDFAALARACGGHGFTAKKPNELKAAIAEAFAIDGPAIIDAVVPSNELPNLPHLELDTVRQVAVAKIKEALLMLTGG
;
A
#
# COMPACT_ATOMS: atom_id res chain seq x y z
N MET A 1 36.82 -3.61 -22.10
CA MET A 1 36.70 -5.02 -21.66
C MET A 1 35.27 -5.45 -21.88
N SER A 2 35.01 -6.65 -22.38
CA SER A 2 33.63 -7.13 -22.58
C SER A 2 33.01 -7.44 -21.21
N GLN A 3 31.81 -6.87 -20.96
CA GLN A 3 31.06 -7.02 -19.70
C GLN A 3 30.39 -8.40 -19.62
N THR A 4 30.25 -8.96 -18.43
CA THR A 4 29.39 -10.13 -18.18
C THR A 4 27.92 -9.77 -18.25
N VAL A 5 27.03 -10.76 -18.38
CA VAL A 5 25.59 -10.54 -18.36
C VAL A 5 25.15 -9.87 -17.05
N SER A 6 25.73 -10.29 -15.90
CA SER A 6 25.49 -9.63 -14.60
C SER A 6 25.88 -8.15 -14.62
N GLU A 7 27.04 -7.80 -15.17
CA GLU A 7 27.51 -6.41 -15.27
C GLU A 7 26.61 -5.57 -16.19
N VAL A 8 26.13 -6.15 -17.29
CA VAL A 8 25.15 -5.47 -18.18
C VAL A 8 23.84 -5.21 -17.45
N LEU A 9 23.29 -6.21 -16.74
CA LEU A 9 22.06 -6.05 -15.97
C LEU A 9 22.22 -4.94 -14.92
N ILE A 10 23.26 -4.98 -14.11
CA ILE A 10 23.51 -3.95 -13.09
C ILE A 10 23.74 -2.58 -13.71
N GLY A 11 24.48 -2.48 -14.81
CA GLY A 11 24.70 -1.23 -15.52
C GLY A 11 23.40 -0.59 -16.06
N VAL A 12 22.45 -1.40 -16.55
CA VAL A 12 21.13 -0.92 -16.96
C VAL A 12 20.34 -0.42 -15.76
N LEU A 13 20.31 -1.17 -14.66
CA LEU A 13 19.61 -0.79 -13.44
C LEU A 13 20.14 0.53 -12.85
N GLU A 14 21.47 0.73 -12.85
CA GLU A 14 22.08 2.01 -12.44
C GLU A 14 21.65 3.17 -13.34
N GLN A 15 21.66 2.96 -14.66
CA GLN A 15 21.29 4.01 -15.63
C GLN A 15 19.84 4.46 -15.50
N ILE A 16 18.91 3.56 -15.14
CA ILE A 16 17.51 3.93 -14.90
C ILE A 16 17.25 4.43 -13.46
N GLY A 17 18.31 4.49 -12.63
CA GLY A 17 18.26 5.10 -11.30
C GLY A 17 17.84 4.17 -10.17
N VAL A 18 17.95 2.85 -10.34
CA VAL A 18 17.81 1.86 -9.25
C VAL A 18 18.96 2.06 -8.27
N LYS A 19 18.64 2.18 -6.98
CA LYS A 19 19.62 2.40 -5.92
C LYS A 19 19.82 1.19 -5.01
N HIS A 20 18.82 0.31 -4.93
CA HIS A 20 18.81 -0.82 -4.01
C HIS A 20 18.36 -2.11 -4.70
N ILE A 21 18.94 -3.22 -4.29
CA ILE A 21 18.41 -4.56 -4.53
C ILE A 21 18.18 -5.20 -3.16
N PHE A 22 16.97 -5.64 -2.90
CA PHE A 22 16.59 -6.36 -1.68
C PHE A 22 16.68 -7.86 -1.91
N GLY A 23 17.34 -8.62 -1.04
CA GLY A 23 17.41 -10.07 -1.25
C GLY A 23 18.30 -10.82 -0.28
N LEU A 24 18.31 -12.14 -0.47
CA LEU A 24 19.27 -13.05 0.13
C LEU A 24 20.17 -13.62 -0.96
N ILE A 25 21.49 -13.56 -0.72
CA ILE A 25 22.48 -14.11 -1.64
C ILE A 25 22.60 -15.61 -1.39
N GLY A 26 22.46 -16.39 -2.46
CA GLY A 26 22.86 -17.79 -2.51
C GLY A 26 23.89 -18.00 -3.62
N ASP A 27 24.40 -19.20 -3.75
CA ASP A 27 25.47 -19.55 -4.67
C ASP A 27 25.16 -19.21 -6.13
N SER A 28 23.91 -19.42 -6.56
CA SER A 28 23.47 -19.11 -7.93
C SER A 28 23.52 -17.61 -8.25
N LEU A 29 23.48 -16.74 -7.24
CA LEU A 29 23.52 -15.28 -7.40
C LEU A 29 24.92 -14.68 -7.19
N ASN A 30 25.97 -15.47 -6.90
CA ASN A 30 27.31 -14.94 -6.68
C ASN A 30 27.83 -14.03 -7.81
N PRO A 31 27.61 -14.33 -9.11
CA PRO A 31 28.06 -13.45 -10.20
C PRO A 31 27.29 -12.10 -10.19
N LEU A 32 26.01 -12.12 -9.84
CA LEU A 32 25.21 -10.89 -9.68
C LEU A 32 25.70 -10.08 -8.48
N ALA A 33 25.91 -10.73 -7.34
CA ALA A 33 26.40 -10.08 -6.12
C ALA A 33 27.76 -9.42 -6.32
N ASP A 34 28.68 -10.06 -7.07
CA ASP A 34 29.95 -9.46 -7.41
C ASP A 34 29.82 -8.24 -8.32
N ALA A 35 28.89 -8.27 -9.28
CA ALA A 35 28.57 -7.10 -10.12
C ALA A 35 27.99 -5.94 -9.27
N VAL A 36 27.08 -6.23 -8.34
CA VAL A 36 26.52 -5.24 -7.40
C VAL A 36 27.63 -4.63 -6.54
N ARG A 37 28.53 -5.45 -5.97
CA ARG A 37 29.65 -4.98 -5.13
C ARG A 37 30.55 -3.96 -5.85
N ARG A 38 30.62 -4.01 -7.19
CA ARG A 38 31.41 -3.10 -8.04
C ARG A 38 30.60 -1.92 -8.59
N SER A 39 29.33 -1.82 -8.21
CA SER A 39 28.40 -0.80 -8.67
C SER A 39 28.10 0.23 -7.57
N ARG A 40 27.20 1.18 -7.86
CA ARG A 40 26.65 2.12 -6.89
C ARG A 40 25.34 1.64 -6.25
N ILE A 41 24.86 0.46 -6.64
CA ILE A 41 23.64 -0.13 -6.09
C ILE A 41 23.98 -0.76 -4.73
N GLU A 42 23.21 -0.40 -3.71
CA GLU A 42 23.31 -1.00 -2.38
C GLU A 42 22.52 -2.31 -2.33
N TRP A 43 23.13 -3.37 -1.83
CA TRP A 43 22.44 -4.62 -1.52
C TRP A 43 21.87 -4.55 -0.10
N ILE A 44 20.55 -4.60 0.04
CA ILE A 44 19.87 -4.68 1.33
C ILE A 44 19.59 -6.15 1.64
N GLY A 45 20.42 -6.75 2.50
CA GLY A 45 20.25 -8.15 2.92
C GLY A 45 19.08 -8.29 3.91
N VAL A 46 18.01 -8.91 3.46
CA VAL A 46 16.80 -9.21 4.25
C VAL A 46 16.94 -10.47 5.09
N ARG A 47 15.93 -10.84 5.86
CA ARG A 47 15.89 -12.07 6.65
C ARG A 47 15.02 -13.15 6.02
N HIS A 48 14.15 -12.76 5.09
CA HIS A 48 13.31 -13.65 4.30
C HIS A 48 13.05 -13.02 2.93
N GLU A 49 13.03 -13.79 1.84
CA GLU A 49 12.86 -13.24 0.49
C GLU A 49 11.47 -12.62 0.26
N GLU A 50 10.45 -13.07 0.97
CA GLU A 50 9.17 -12.36 1.01
C GLU A 50 9.36 -10.92 1.47
N GLY A 51 10.17 -10.70 2.51
CA GLY A 51 10.57 -9.37 2.99
C GLY A 51 11.28 -8.55 1.91
N ALA A 52 12.10 -9.19 1.06
CA ALA A 52 12.75 -8.53 -0.07
C ALA A 52 11.73 -8.03 -1.10
N ALA A 53 10.79 -8.87 -1.49
CA ALA A 53 9.75 -8.52 -2.46
C ALA A 53 8.81 -7.43 -1.91
N LEU A 54 8.45 -7.50 -0.62
CA LEU A 54 7.66 -6.47 0.07
C LEU A 54 8.41 -5.13 0.18
N ALA A 55 9.72 -5.15 0.47
CA ALA A 55 10.54 -3.93 0.50
C ALA A 55 10.61 -3.28 -0.88
N ALA A 56 10.82 -4.06 -1.94
CA ALA A 56 10.77 -3.58 -3.31
C ALA A 56 9.38 -3.02 -3.66
N ALA A 57 8.29 -3.71 -3.26
CA ALA A 57 6.93 -3.23 -3.46
C ALA A 57 6.71 -1.87 -2.76
N GLY A 58 7.18 -1.71 -1.51
CA GLY A 58 7.11 -0.44 -0.77
C GLY A 58 7.80 0.71 -1.50
N GLN A 59 9.02 0.48 -2.01
CA GLN A 59 9.74 1.47 -2.83
C GLN A 59 8.98 1.84 -4.10
N ALA A 60 8.51 0.84 -4.84
CA ALA A 60 7.83 1.05 -6.10
C ALA A 60 6.49 1.78 -5.92
N LYS A 61 5.73 1.46 -4.87
CA LYS A 61 4.48 2.16 -4.51
C LYS A 61 4.70 3.64 -4.20
N LEU A 62 5.74 3.95 -3.42
CA LEU A 62 6.03 5.32 -3.02
C LEU A 62 6.52 6.17 -4.19
N THR A 63 7.34 5.60 -5.07
CA THR A 63 8.06 6.35 -6.12
C THR A 63 7.47 6.25 -7.51
N GLY A 64 6.69 5.20 -7.79
CA GLY A 64 6.29 4.83 -9.14
C GLY A 64 7.44 4.34 -10.03
N LYS A 65 8.65 4.22 -9.50
CA LYS A 65 9.86 3.78 -10.23
C LYS A 65 10.12 2.29 -9.97
N LEU A 66 10.88 1.68 -10.88
CA LEU A 66 11.28 0.28 -10.77
C LEU A 66 12.07 0.05 -9.48
N ALA A 67 11.63 -0.94 -8.70
CA ALA A 67 12.38 -1.49 -7.59
C ALA A 67 12.79 -2.94 -7.88
N VAL A 68 13.80 -3.46 -7.20
CA VAL A 68 14.38 -4.75 -7.53
C VAL A 68 14.49 -5.62 -6.27
N CYS A 69 14.03 -6.87 -6.39
CA CYS A 69 14.28 -7.90 -5.39
C CYS A 69 14.94 -9.13 -6.01
N ALA A 70 15.63 -9.90 -5.19
CA ALA A 70 16.36 -11.08 -5.64
C ALA A 70 16.29 -12.22 -4.63
N GLY A 71 16.19 -13.45 -5.13
CA GLY A 71 16.25 -14.68 -4.36
C GLY A 71 17.05 -15.75 -5.10
N THR A 72 17.73 -16.62 -4.35
CA THR A 72 18.51 -17.71 -4.94
C THR A 72 17.60 -18.76 -5.59
N THR A 73 18.18 -19.75 -6.26
CA THR A 73 17.43 -20.85 -6.90
C THR A 73 16.59 -21.64 -5.88
N GLY A 74 15.52 -22.23 -6.35
CA GLY A 74 14.64 -23.08 -5.53
C GLY A 74 13.90 -22.31 -4.43
N PRO A 75 14.20 -22.56 -3.14
CA PRO A 75 13.48 -21.94 -2.03
C PRO A 75 13.54 -20.41 -2.05
N GLY A 76 14.68 -19.79 -2.36
CA GLY A 76 14.77 -18.34 -2.45
C GLY A 76 13.85 -17.74 -3.51
N SER A 77 13.68 -18.42 -4.64
CA SER A 77 12.73 -18.02 -5.69
C SER A 77 11.28 -18.21 -5.23
N THR A 78 10.94 -19.32 -4.57
CA THR A 78 9.56 -19.59 -4.13
C THR A 78 9.09 -18.61 -3.05
N HIS A 79 9.97 -18.21 -2.14
CA HIS A 79 9.67 -17.24 -1.09
C HIS A 79 9.36 -15.84 -1.63
N LEU A 80 9.94 -15.42 -2.77
CA LEU A 80 9.63 -14.13 -3.38
C LEU A 80 8.15 -13.97 -3.76
N VAL A 81 7.48 -15.06 -4.15
CA VAL A 81 6.16 -15.02 -4.80
C VAL A 81 5.11 -14.35 -3.92
N ALA A 82 5.06 -14.65 -2.62
CA ALA A 82 4.09 -14.06 -1.68
C ALA A 82 4.19 -12.52 -1.66
N GLY A 83 5.41 -11.99 -1.49
CA GLY A 83 5.63 -10.54 -1.49
C GLY A 83 5.43 -9.88 -2.86
N LEU A 84 5.64 -10.62 -3.96
CA LEU A 84 5.41 -10.10 -5.30
C LEU A 84 3.93 -9.91 -5.64
N TYR A 85 3.02 -10.71 -5.06
CA TYR A 85 1.59 -10.44 -5.19
C TYR A 85 1.22 -9.06 -4.69
N GLU A 86 1.88 -8.56 -3.66
CA GLU A 86 1.67 -7.20 -3.17
C GLU A 86 1.99 -6.13 -4.23
N ALA A 87 3.11 -6.27 -4.94
CA ALA A 87 3.47 -5.38 -6.03
C ALA A 87 2.51 -5.52 -7.23
N SER A 88 2.18 -6.76 -7.58
CA SER A 88 1.29 -7.09 -8.71
C SER A 88 -0.10 -6.50 -8.53
N ARG A 89 -0.72 -6.71 -7.36
CA ARG A 89 -2.08 -6.23 -7.06
C ARG A 89 -2.16 -4.71 -6.92
N ASP A 90 -1.06 -4.08 -6.49
CA ASP A 90 -0.97 -2.63 -6.34
C ASP A 90 -0.44 -1.90 -7.59
N HIS A 91 -0.17 -2.63 -8.66
CA HIS A 91 0.34 -2.08 -9.92
C HIS A 91 1.66 -1.31 -9.71
N ALA A 92 2.56 -1.88 -8.89
CA ALA A 92 3.87 -1.32 -8.59
C ALA A 92 4.94 -1.98 -9.45
N PRO A 93 5.79 -1.22 -10.18
CA PRO A 93 6.80 -1.78 -11.06
C PRO A 93 7.93 -2.40 -10.24
N VAL A 94 8.02 -3.73 -10.25
CA VAL A 94 9.07 -4.51 -9.56
C VAL A 94 9.71 -5.48 -10.54
N LEU A 95 11.05 -5.50 -10.57
CA LEU A 95 11.83 -6.53 -11.22
C LEU A 95 12.27 -7.56 -10.19
N ALA A 96 11.76 -8.78 -10.33
CA ALA A 96 12.18 -9.92 -9.52
C ALA A 96 13.30 -10.69 -10.25
N LEU A 97 14.39 -10.95 -9.56
CA LEU A 97 15.53 -11.70 -10.05
C LEU A 97 15.63 -13.01 -9.27
N SER A 98 15.40 -14.14 -9.93
CA SER A 98 15.61 -15.44 -9.33
C SER A 98 16.90 -16.09 -9.86
N GLY A 99 17.77 -16.55 -8.97
CA GLY A 99 18.86 -17.42 -9.39
C GLY A 99 18.31 -18.71 -10.00
N ASP A 100 19.06 -19.30 -10.92
CA ASP A 100 18.74 -20.63 -11.45
C ASP A 100 20.03 -21.44 -11.58
N MET A 101 19.86 -22.77 -11.63
CA MET A 101 20.98 -23.69 -11.78
C MET A 101 21.62 -23.54 -13.16
N PRO A 102 22.93 -23.84 -13.29
CA PRO A 102 23.58 -23.91 -14.59
C PRO A 102 22.78 -24.75 -15.58
N ARG A 103 22.69 -24.32 -16.84
CA ARG A 103 21.81 -24.93 -17.88
C ARG A 103 22.03 -26.45 -18.04
N LYS A 104 23.24 -26.95 -17.81
CA LYS A 104 23.50 -28.39 -17.86
C LYS A 104 22.71 -29.24 -16.85
N PHE A 105 22.19 -28.62 -15.80
CA PHE A 105 21.39 -29.27 -14.76
C PHE A 105 19.88 -29.03 -14.91
N GLN A 106 19.45 -28.14 -15.79
CA GLN A 106 18.03 -27.87 -16.02
C GLN A 106 17.35 -29.11 -16.60
N GLY A 107 16.20 -29.48 -16.02
CA GLY A 107 15.43 -30.66 -16.42
C GLY A 107 15.98 -32.00 -15.94
N THR A 108 17.02 -32.03 -15.10
CA THR A 108 17.66 -33.26 -14.58
C THR A 108 17.27 -33.62 -13.15
N ASP A 109 16.27 -32.92 -12.59
CA ASP A 109 15.87 -33.03 -11.17
C ASP A 109 17.04 -32.80 -10.18
N TYR A 110 17.92 -31.87 -10.54
CA TYR A 110 19.04 -31.49 -9.70
C TYR A 110 18.58 -30.74 -8.44
N ILE A 111 19.38 -30.76 -7.37
CA ILE A 111 19.08 -30.11 -6.10
C ILE A 111 18.61 -28.65 -6.30
N GLN A 112 17.57 -28.24 -5.58
CA GLN A 112 16.97 -26.88 -5.61
C GLN A 112 16.43 -26.45 -6.98
N THR A 113 16.28 -27.32 -7.98
CA THR A 113 15.66 -26.94 -9.26
C THR A 113 14.17 -26.66 -9.09
N THR A 114 13.73 -25.61 -9.74
CA THR A 114 12.30 -25.27 -9.93
C THR A 114 12.05 -24.98 -11.41
N LYS A 115 10.83 -24.63 -11.75
CA LYS A 115 10.47 -24.15 -13.09
C LYS A 115 10.09 -22.67 -12.96
N PRO A 116 11.07 -21.74 -12.96
CA PRO A 116 10.82 -20.33 -12.65
C PRO A 116 9.78 -19.70 -13.59
N ASP A 117 9.81 -20.01 -14.89
CA ASP A 117 8.86 -19.48 -15.86
C ASP A 117 7.40 -19.91 -15.59
N LEU A 118 7.19 -21.04 -14.89
CA LEU A 118 5.87 -21.45 -14.44
C LEU A 118 5.52 -20.86 -13.06
N LEU A 119 6.50 -20.87 -12.15
CA LEU A 119 6.31 -20.37 -10.78
C LEU A 119 5.87 -18.91 -10.75
N PHE A 120 6.49 -18.04 -11.57
CA PHE A 120 6.19 -16.61 -11.59
C PHE A 120 5.09 -16.20 -12.59
N ARG A 121 4.50 -17.13 -13.30
CA ARG A 121 3.56 -16.84 -14.40
C ARG A 121 2.33 -16.05 -13.96
N ASP A 122 1.74 -16.40 -12.84
CA ASP A 122 0.51 -15.74 -12.36
C ASP A 122 0.79 -14.36 -11.75
N VAL A 123 1.93 -14.21 -11.06
CA VAL A 123 2.26 -12.99 -10.33
C VAL A 123 2.90 -11.91 -11.19
N SER A 124 3.41 -12.27 -12.39
CA SER A 124 4.16 -11.36 -13.25
C SER A 124 3.51 -11.08 -14.60
N LEU A 125 3.71 -9.87 -15.11
CA LEU A 125 3.34 -9.45 -16.47
C LEU A 125 4.29 -10.00 -17.54
N TYR A 126 5.51 -10.30 -17.12
CA TYR A 126 6.58 -10.83 -17.95
C TYR A 126 7.47 -11.75 -17.11
N THR A 127 7.69 -12.97 -17.56
CA THR A 127 8.63 -13.91 -16.95
C THR A 127 9.45 -14.59 -18.03
N GLN A 128 10.76 -14.63 -17.83
CA GLN A 128 11.67 -15.22 -18.81
C GLN A 128 12.97 -15.72 -18.18
N THR A 129 13.40 -16.90 -18.57
CA THR A 129 14.77 -17.38 -18.30
C THR A 129 15.74 -16.82 -19.32
N ILE A 130 16.84 -16.22 -18.88
CA ILE A 130 17.94 -15.78 -19.78
C ILE A 130 18.72 -17.02 -20.23
N SER A 131 18.42 -17.54 -21.41
CA SER A 131 18.94 -18.83 -21.89
C SER A 131 20.33 -18.70 -22.57
N SER A 132 20.73 -17.49 -22.97
CA SER A 132 22.04 -17.26 -23.57
C SER A 132 22.56 -15.83 -23.33
N PRO A 133 23.90 -15.63 -23.35
CA PRO A 133 24.47 -14.30 -23.24
C PRO A 133 24.07 -13.35 -24.40
N GLN A 134 23.76 -13.90 -25.58
CA GLN A 134 23.37 -13.14 -26.77
C GLN A 134 22.00 -12.47 -26.62
N GLN A 135 21.06 -13.16 -25.96
CA GLN A 135 19.72 -12.58 -25.77
C GLN A 135 19.61 -11.67 -24.55
N ALA A 136 20.57 -11.73 -23.61
CA ALA A 136 20.48 -11.07 -22.32
C ALA A 136 20.15 -9.57 -22.42
N PRO A 137 20.81 -8.76 -23.27
CA PRO A 137 20.48 -7.32 -23.37
C PRO A 137 19.04 -7.06 -23.75
N SER A 138 18.48 -7.82 -24.70
CA SER A 138 17.10 -7.65 -25.17
C SER A 138 16.08 -8.10 -24.12
N VAL A 139 16.34 -9.23 -23.45
CA VAL A 139 15.44 -9.78 -22.41
C VAL A 139 15.40 -8.86 -21.18
N ILE A 140 16.56 -8.33 -20.76
CA ILE A 140 16.63 -7.35 -19.65
C ILE A 140 15.81 -6.10 -19.99
N HIS A 141 16.02 -5.55 -21.20
CA HIS A 141 15.25 -4.38 -21.65
C HIS A 141 13.76 -4.67 -21.66
N GLN A 142 13.34 -5.81 -22.23
CA GLN A 142 11.93 -6.21 -22.34
C GLN A 142 11.28 -6.38 -20.96
N ALA A 143 11.97 -6.99 -20.00
CA ALA A 143 11.45 -7.16 -18.64
C ALA A 143 11.18 -5.79 -17.97
N ILE A 144 12.14 -4.86 -18.05
CA ILE A 144 11.98 -3.53 -17.47
C ILE A 144 10.86 -2.75 -18.18
N ALA A 145 10.81 -2.81 -19.52
CA ALA A 145 9.77 -2.17 -20.31
C ALA A 145 8.38 -2.71 -19.94
N ALA A 146 8.24 -4.03 -19.77
CA ALA A 146 6.99 -4.66 -19.36
C ALA A 146 6.55 -4.22 -17.96
N ALA A 147 7.48 -4.16 -16.99
CA ALA A 147 7.18 -3.69 -15.63
C ALA A 147 6.68 -2.23 -15.62
N TYR A 148 7.26 -1.36 -16.42
CA TYR A 148 6.82 0.04 -16.53
C TYR A 148 5.52 0.20 -17.30
N ALA A 149 5.41 -0.42 -18.48
CA ALA A 149 4.24 -0.27 -19.35
C ALA A 149 2.97 -0.85 -18.72
N GLY A 150 3.08 -2.07 -18.16
CA GLY A 150 1.96 -2.75 -17.51
C GLY A 150 1.77 -2.38 -16.04
N ARG A 151 2.71 -1.64 -15.44
CA ARG A 151 2.73 -1.29 -14.02
C ARG A 151 2.53 -2.53 -13.13
N GLY A 152 3.58 -3.31 -13.01
CA GLY A 152 3.53 -4.55 -12.24
C GLY A 152 4.86 -5.29 -12.21
N VAL A 153 4.81 -6.56 -11.90
CA VAL A 153 5.97 -7.40 -11.72
C VAL A 153 6.50 -7.90 -13.07
N ALA A 154 7.81 -7.78 -13.29
CA ALA A 154 8.53 -8.56 -14.28
C ALA A 154 9.52 -9.48 -13.56
N HIS A 155 9.77 -10.66 -14.11
CA HIS A 155 10.64 -11.66 -13.53
C HIS A 155 11.70 -12.13 -14.55
N LEU A 156 12.93 -12.28 -14.08
CA LEU A 156 14.02 -12.88 -14.82
C LEU A 156 14.65 -14.03 -14.01
N ALA A 157 14.66 -15.22 -14.61
CA ALA A 157 15.47 -16.33 -14.10
C ALA A 157 16.89 -16.25 -14.65
N LEU A 158 17.87 -16.42 -13.78
CA LEU A 158 19.27 -16.12 -13.99
C LEU A 158 20.13 -17.41 -13.85
N PRO A 159 20.26 -18.25 -14.92
CA PRO A 159 21.16 -19.40 -14.85
C PRO A 159 22.61 -18.96 -14.60
N GLN A 160 23.23 -19.55 -13.59
CA GLN A 160 24.54 -19.12 -13.08
C GLN A 160 25.63 -19.08 -14.15
N ASP A 161 25.67 -20.07 -15.05
CA ASP A 161 26.63 -20.14 -16.14
C ASP A 161 26.42 -19.05 -17.21
N VAL A 162 25.14 -18.62 -17.42
CA VAL A 162 24.82 -17.56 -18.36
C VAL A 162 25.17 -16.19 -17.81
N ILE A 163 24.81 -15.92 -16.55
CA ILE A 163 25.07 -14.59 -15.97
C ILE A 163 26.56 -14.34 -15.68
N SER A 164 27.36 -15.42 -15.60
CA SER A 164 28.82 -15.33 -15.50
C SER A 164 29.51 -15.12 -16.85
N ALA A 165 28.83 -15.46 -17.94
CA ALA A 165 29.40 -15.36 -19.28
C ALA A 165 29.46 -13.91 -19.78
N LYS A 166 30.32 -13.66 -20.78
CA LYS A 166 30.39 -12.35 -21.46
C LYS A 166 29.12 -12.12 -22.25
N ALA A 167 28.52 -10.97 -22.04
CA ALA A 167 27.35 -10.54 -22.80
C ALA A 167 27.75 -10.25 -24.26
N GLU A 168 26.85 -10.60 -25.16
CA GLU A 168 26.98 -10.35 -26.59
C GLU A 168 25.76 -9.56 -27.08
N GLY A 169 25.92 -8.80 -28.16
CA GLY A 169 24.87 -7.98 -28.74
C GLY A 169 24.83 -6.54 -28.20
N ALA A 170 24.07 -5.72 -28.90
CA ALA A 170 23.88 -4.29 -28.56
C ALA A 170 22.73 -4.13 -27.55
N MET A 171 22.94 -3.29 -26.54
CA MET A 171 21.87 -2.83 -25.66
C MET A 171 20.88 -1.94 -26.41
N ALA A 172 19.59 -2.17 -26.18
CA ALA A 172 18.56 -1.20 -26.57
C ALA A 172 18.72 0.09 -25.76
N SER A 173 18.15 1.18 -26.28
CA SER A 173 18.26 2.47 -25.61
C SER A 173 17.59 2.48 -24.24
N VAL A 174 18.37 2.71 -23.19
CA VAL A 174 17.88 2.86 -21.81
C VAL A 174 16.99 4.11 -21.67
N ALA A 175 17.19 5.12 -22.52
CA ALA A 175 16.40 6.35 -22.51
C ALA A 175 14.91 6.13 -22.81
N THR A 176 14.54 4.99 -23.38
CA THR A 176 13.14 4.60 -23.63
C THR A 176 12.47 3.97 -22.42
N LEU A 177 13.23 3.55 -21.42
CA LEU A 177 12.74 2.93 -20.20
C LEU A 177 12.28 4.01 -19.20
N ARG A 178 11.02 4.42 -19.29
CA ARG A 178 10.45 5.50 -18.48
C ARG A 178 9.34 5.00 -17.58
N PRO A 179 9.26 5.48 -16.31
CA PRO A 179 8.29 4.98 -15.34
C PRO A 179 6.83 5.23 -15.73
N ARG A 180 6.49 6.39 -16.23
CA ARG A 180 5.10 6.75 -16.57
C ARG A 180 5.08 7.85 -17.63
N GLN A 181 4.16 7.72 -18.57
CA GLN A 181 3.80 8.78 -19.47
C GLN A 181 2.34 9.17 -19.19
N GLU A 182 2.09 10.48 -19.05
CA GLU A 182 0.73 11.00 -18.95
C GLU A 182 0.15 11.21 -20.35
N PHE A 183 -1.13 10.89 -20.50
CA PHE A 183 -1.88 11.11 -21.73
C PHE A 183 -3.24 11.73 -21.44
N ALA A 184 -3.70 12.56 -22.35
CA ALA A 184 -4.98 13.23 -22.25
C ALA A 184 -6.08 12.39 -22.92
N PRO A 185 -7.33 12.48 -22.45
CA PRO A 185 -8.49 11.96 -23.17
C PRO A 185 -8.73 12.72 -24.48
N SER A 186 -9.56 12.14 -25.35
CA SER A 186 -9.98 12.82 -26.59
C SER A 186 -10.83 14.05 -26.30
N GLY A 187 -10.86 15.02 -27.24
CA GLY A 187 -11.73 16.18 -27.09
C GLY A 187 -13.22 15.83 -27.06
N GLU A 188 -13.63 14.77 -27.73
CA GLU A 188 -15.00 14.27 -27.72
C GLU A 188 -15.37 13.70 -26.35
N ASP A 189 -14.50 12.88 -25.74
CA ASP A 189 -14.68 12.36 -24.38
C ASP A 189 -14.81 13.49 -23.35
N VAL A 190 -13.92 14.49 -23.45
CA VAL A 190 -13.97 15.66 -22.55
C VAL A 190 -15.28 16.41 -22.71
N ALA A 191 -15.76 16.66 -23.93
CA ALA A 191 -17.01 17.34 -24.17
C ALA A 191 -18.22 16.56 -23.64
N ASP A 192 -18.21 15.22 -23.71
CA ASP A 192 -19.27 14.39 -23.14
C ASP A 192 -19.26 14.43 -21.61
N ILE A 193 -18.08 14.37 -20.96
CA ILE A 193 -17.95 14.55 -19.51
C ILE A 193 -18.51 15.92 -19.08
N VAL A 194 -18.08 16.99 -19.73
CA VAL A 194 -18.50 18.38 -19.43
C VAL A 194 -20.01 18.53 -19.52
N ARG A 195 -20.62 18.05 -20.59
CA ARG A 195 -22.09 18.11 -20.77
C ARG A 195 -22.84 17.42 -19.63
N ARG A 196 -22.35 16.27 -19.15
CA ARG A 196 -22.96 15.54 -18.04
C ARG A 196 -22.75 16.24 -16.71
N ILE A 197 -21.55 16.80 -16.46
CA ILE A 197 -21.26 17.59 -15.26
C ILE A 197 -22.14 18.84 -15.21
N ASP A 198 -22.26 19.55 -16.31
CA ASP A 198 -23.06 20.78 -16.38
C ASP A 198 -24.56 20.51 -16.15
N GLY A 199 -25.06 19.35 -16.60
CA GLY A 199 -26.42 18.91 -16.42
C GLY A 199 -26.76 18.37 -15.00
N ALA A 200 -25.77 17.99 -14.20
CA ALA A 200 -25.98 17.47 -12.84
C ALA A 200 -26.09 18.59 -11.81
N ALA A 201 -27.00 18.50 -10.85
CA ALA A 201 -27.10 19.47 -9.76
C ALA A 201 -26.05 19.19 -8.66
N ASN A 202 -25.99 17.95 -8.18
CA ASN A 202 -25.13 17.51 -7.07
C ASN A 202 -23.97 16.68 -7.60
N VAL A 203 -22.86 17.33 -7.93
CA VAL A 203 -21.63 16.64 -8.37
C VAL A 203 -20.76 16.29 -7.17
N LEU A 204 -20.27 15.05 -7.14
CA LEU A 204 -19.29 14.56 -6.15
C LEU A 204 -18.04 14.10 -6.89
N ILE A 205 -16.85 14.45 -6.40
CA ILE A 205 -15.59 14.05 -7.02
C ILE A 205 -14.85 13.07 -6.11
N MET A 206 -14.59 11.88 -6.62
CA MET A 206 -13.81 10.85 -5.92
C MET A 206 -12.43 10.70 -6.53
N CYS A 207 -11.39 10.87 -5.73
CA CYS A 207 -10.01 10.71 -6.16
C CYS A 207 -9.34 9.49 -5.53
N GLY A 208 -8.49 8.85 -6.32
CA GLY A 208 -7.64 7.75 -5.88
C GLY A 208 -6.16 8.02 -6.09
N GLY A 209 -5.33 6.99 -5.92
CA GLY A 209 -3.88 7.09 -6.04
C GLY A 209 -3.38 7.64 -7.37
N GLY A 210 -4.17 7.54 -8.46
CA GLY A 210 -3.85 8.14 -9.75
C GLY A 210 -3.82 9.67 -9.74
N CYS A 211 -4.38 10.30 -8.72
CA CYS A 211 -4.44 11.77 -8.59
C CYS A 211 -3.25 12.38 -7.83
N HIS A 212 -2.25 11.59 -7.42
CA HIS A 212 -1.04 12.18 -6.83
C HIS A 212 -0.39 13.20 -7.78
N GLY A 213 -0.08 14.37 -7.27
CA GLY A 213 0.45 15.49 -8.06
C GLY A 213 -0.61 16.34 -8.76
N ALA A 214 -1.92 16.12 -8.52
CA ALA A 214 -3.02 16.87 -9.12
C ALA A 214 -3.90 17.61 -8.08
N ALA A 215 -3.44 17.78 -6.84
CA ALA A 215 -4.19 18.43 -5.76
C ALA A 215 -4.67 19.85 -6.10
N ASP A 216 -3.84 20.62 -6.81
CA ASP A 216 -4.14 21.96 -7.31
C ASP A 216 -5.36 21.97 -8.24
N LEU A 217 -5.41 21.04 -9.19
CA LEU A 217 -6.49 20.92 -10.17
C LEU A 217 -7.77 20.37 -9.52
N LEU A 218 -7.65 19.44 -8.60
CA LEU A 218 -8.78 18.92 -7.82
C LEU A 218 -9.46 20.04 -7.02
N ARG A 219 -8.68 20.87 -6.30
CA ARG A 219 -9.23 22.04 -5.60
C ARG A 219 -9.91 23.03 -6.54
N ALA A 220 -9.26 23.35 -7.65
CA ALA A 220 -9.83 24.29 -8.63
C ALA A 220 -11.14 23.78 -9.22
N LEU A 221 -11.20 22.49 -9.60
CA LEU A 221 -12.41 21.87 -10.14
C LEU A 221 -13.53 21.80 -9.09
N SER A 222 -13.21 21.36 -7.88
CA SER A 222 -14.13 21.33 -6.75
C SER A 222 -14.72 22.72 -6.45
N SER A 223 -13.90 23.74 -6.37
CA SER A 223 -14.33 25.14 -6.16
C SER A 223 -15.25 25.64 -7.26
N ARG A 224 -14.91 25.35 -8.53
CA ARG A 224 -15.67 25.76 -9.70
C ARG A 224 -17.06 25.10 -9.75
N LEU A 225 -17.12 23.83 -9.39
CA LEU A 225 -18.33 23.03 -9.44
C LEU A 225 -19.15 23.03 -8.12
N LYS A 226 -18.61 23.62 -7.04
CA LYS A 226 -19.16 23.45 -5.68
C LYS A 226 -19.35 21.96 -5.33
N ALA A 227 -18.40 21.14 -5.77
CA ALA A 227 -18.43 19.68 -5.65
C ALA A 227 -17.52 19.22 -4.52
N PRO A 228 -18.02 18.54 -3.47
CA PRO A 228 -17.19 17.96 -2.41
C PRO A 228 -16.16 16.98 -2.99
N LEU A 229 -14.97 16.91 -2.37
CA LEU A 229 -13.93 15.93 -2.70
C LEU A 229 -13.94 14.80 -1.69
N ILE A 230 -13.97 13.57 -2.18
CA ILE A 230 -13.83 12.36 -1.37
C ILE A 230 -12.69 11.49 -1.91
N HIS A 231 -12.22 10.53 -1.12
CA HIS A 231 -11.07 9.72 -1.51
C HIS A 231 -11.19 8.24 -1.19
N SER A 232 -10.54 7.41 -2.02
CA SER A 232 -10.17 6.05 -1.63
C SER A 232 -9.00 6.08 -0.63
N VAL A 233 -8.69 4.96 0.02
CA VAL A 233 -7.54 4.92 0.94
C VAL A 233 -6.23 5.36 0.27
N LYS A 234 -6.01 4.99 -0.99
CA LYS A 234 -4.83 5.39 -1.77
C LYS A 234 -4.82 6.86 -2.19
N GLY A 235 -5.93 7.55 -2.05
CA GLY A 235 -6.02 8.99 -2.30
C GLY A 235 -5.95 9.83 -1.04
N LYS A 236 -5.94 9.21 0.16
CA LYS A 236 -6.03 9.91 1.44
C LYS A 236 -4.95 10.98 1.65
N ASP A 237 -3.76 10.79 1.13
CA ASP A 237 -2.59 11.65 1.31
C ASP A 237 -2.40 12.70 0.20
N ILE A 238 -3.36 12.86 -0.70
CA ILE A 238 -3.29 13.84 -1.80
C ILE A 238 -3.45 15.27 -1.28
N MET A 239 -4.30 15.46 -0.26
CA MET A 239 -4.58 16.74 0.36
C MET A 239 -4.42 16.70 1.87
N PRO A 240 -4.18 17.86 2.54
CA PRO A 240 -4.23 17.92 3.98
C PRO A 240 -5.63 17.61 4.50
N TYR A 241 -5.70 17.02 5.71
CA TYR A 241 -6.95 16.60 6.32
C TYR A 241 -7.94 17.76 6.55
N ASP A 242 -7.42 18.93 6.86
CA ASP A 242 -8.17 20.15 7.18
C ASP A 242 -8.53 20.99 5.94
N ASP A 243 -8.20 20.53 4.74
CA ASP A 243 -8.63 21.21 3.51
C ASP A 243 -10.18 21.27 3.48
N PRO A 244 -10.79 22.46 3.31
CA PRO A 244 -12.23 22.65 3.40
C PRO A 244 -13.02 21.90 2.32
N GLN A 245 -12.35 21.46 1.27
CA GLN A 245 -12.95 20.70 0.17
C GLN A 245 -12.88 19.19 0.39
N TRP A 246 -12.04 18.73 1.33
CA TRP A 246 -11.74 17.33 1.58
C TRP A 246 -12.68 16.72 2.61
N MET A 247 -13.67 15.92 2.17
CA MET A 247 -14.76 15.41 3.01
C MET A 247 -14.48 14.06 3.67
N GLY A 248 -13.38 13.41 3.31
CA GLY A 248 -12.95 12.15 3.92
C GLY A 248 -13.00 10.95 2.98
N GLY A 249 -12.77 9.77 3.54
CA GLY A 249 -12.72 8.50 2.81
C GLY A 249 -14.09 7.88 2.55
N ILE A 250 -14.12 6.96 1.59
CA ILE A 250 -15.25 6.09 1.27
C ILE A 250 -15.02 4.67 1.83
N GLY A 251 -16.08 3.91 2.08
CA GLY A 251 -16.04 2.52 2.52
C GLY A 251 -15.78 2.37 4.00
N MET A 252 -15.20 1.24 4.44
CA MET A 252 -14.97 0.91 5.85
C MET A 252 -14.09 1.95 6.59
N ILE A 253 -13.23 2.65 5.86
CA ILE A 253 -12.44 3.78 6.37
C ILE A 253 -13.14 5.13 6.17
N GLY A 254 -14.38 5.10 5.76
CA GLY A 254 -15.15 6.28 5.36
C GLY A 254 -15.85 6.97 6.52
N THR A 255 -16.48 8.08 6.17
CA THR A 255 -17.32 8.88 7.08
C THR A 255 -18.78 8.73 6.70
N ARG A 256 -19.69 8.93 7.67
CA ARG A 256 -21.13 8.98 7.38
C ARG A 256 -21.46 10.08 6.37
N ALA A 257 -20.79 11.22 6.46
CA ALA A 257 -20.94 12.33 5.52
C ALA A 257 -20.66 11.90 4.07
N VAL A 258 -19.57 11.15 3.86
CA VAL A 258 -19.19 10.62 2.54
C VAL A 258 -20.18 9.56 2.06
N TYR A 259 -20.59 8.64 2.92
CA TYR A 259 -21.62 7.64 2.56
C TYR A 259 -22.91 8.32 2.08
N ASN A 260 -23.42 9.28 2.86
CA ASN A 260 -24.62 10.04 2.48
C ASN A 260 -24.42 10.84 1.19
N ALA A 261 -23.24 11.46 1.00
CA ALA A 261 -22.94 12.20 -0.22
C ALA A 261 -22.96 11.31 -1.46
N VAL A 262 -22.38 10.11 -1.38
CA VAL A 262 -22.38 9.13 -2.48
C VAL A 262 -23.78 8.66 -2.82
N MET A 263 -24.63 8.39 -1.81
CA MET A 263 -26.01 7.91 -2.02
C MET A 263 -26.95 8.98 -2.56
N HIS A 264 -26.58 10.27 -2.45
CA HIS A 264 -27.46 11.39 -2.84
C HIS A 264 -26.87 12.30 -3.92
N CYS A 265 -25.70 11.96 -4.48
CA CYS A 265 -25.18 12.71 -5.63
C CYS A 265 -25.94 12.33 -6.92
N ASP A 266 -26.09 13.31 -7.82
CA ASP A 266 -26.63 13.07 -9.16
C ASP A 266 -25.54 12.53 -10.09
N LEU A 267 -24.28 12.87 -9.81
CA LEU A 267 -23.12 12.45 -10.58
C LEU A 267 -21.90 12.27 -9.69
N LEU A 268 -21.30 11.07 -9.72
CA LEU A 268 -20.02 10.75 -9.13
C LEU A 268 -18.94 10.74 -10.22
N LEU A 269 -18.00 11.69 -10.16
CA LEU A 269 -16.81 11.71 -11.01
C LEU A 269 -15.67 10.98 -10.29
N MET A 270 -15.38 9.75 -10.70
CA MET A 270 -14.26 8.95 -10.22
C MET A 270 -13.01 9.24 -11.04
N VAL A 271 -11.91 9.67 -10.39
CA VAL A 271 -10.66 10.01 -11.08
C VAL A 271 -9.49 9.24 -10.48
N GLY A 272 -8.77 8.50 -11.33
CA GLY A 272 -7.57 7.76 -10.94
C GLY A 272 -7.81 6.73 -9.84
N THR A 273 -8.97 6.09 -9.86
CA THR A 273 -9.36 5.06 -8.88
C THR A 273 -10.19 3.95 -9.53
N ASP A 274 -9.88 2.73 -9.12
CA ASP A 274 -10.64 1.51 -9.38
C ASP A 274 -11.08 0.93 -8.02
N TYR A 275 -11.95 1.66 -7.34
CA TYR A 275 -12.38 1.37 -5.98
C TYR A 275 -13.05 -0.01 -5.88
N PRO A 276 -12.54 -0.95 -5.04
CA PRO A 276 -12.92 -2.36 -5.13
C PRO A 276 -14.29 -2.72 -4.54
N TYR A 277 -14.85 -1.89 -3.66
CA TYR A 277 -16.05 -2.20 -2.89
C TYR A 277 -17.29 -1.57 -3.54
N SER A 278 -17.93 -2.31 -4.45
CA SER A 278 -19.07 -1.82 -5.25
C SER A 278 -20.29 -1.45 -4.41
N GLU A 279 -20.46 -2.05 -3.23
CA GLU A 279 -21.56 -1.79 -2.29
C GLU A 279 -21.58 -0.36 -1.73
N PHE A 280 -20.44 0.34 -1.79
CA PHE A 280 -20.33 1.74 -1.37
C PHE A 280 -20.43 2.72 -2.54
N LEU A 281 -20.65 2.25 -3.76
CA LEU A 281 -20.80 3.09 -4.94
C LEU A 281 -22.28 3.39 -5.23
N PRO A 282 -22.61 4.51 -5.90
CA PRO A 282 -24.00 4.88 -6.14
C PRO A 282 -24.65 3.91 -7.14
N PRO A 283 -26.01 3.87 -7.17
CA PRO A 283 -26.75 3.04 -8.12
C PRO A 283 -26.42 3.41 -9.58
N ALA A 284 -26.81 2.53 -10.51
CA ALA A 284 -26.54 2.67 -11.94
C ALA A 284 -26.97 4.02 -12.53
N GLY A 285 -26.17 4.55 -13.45
CA GLY A 285 -26.51 5.75 -14.22
C GLY A 285 -25.92 7.06 -13.70
N THR A 286 -25.10 7.03 -12.64
CA THR A 286 -24.57 8.24 -12.01
C THR A 286 -23.03 8.34 -12.01
N VAL A 287 -22.31 7.33 -12.51
CA VAL A 287 -20.84 7.29 -12.41
C VAL A 287 -20.17 7.63 -13.74
N ILE A 288 -19.26 8.60 -13.71
CA ILE A 288 -18.24 8.81 -14.75
C ILE A 288 -16.88 8.37 -14.18
N GLN A 289 -16.13 7.56 -14.91
CA GLN A 289 -14.81 7.08 -14.47
C GLN A 289 -13.71 7.51 -15.44
N ILE A 290 -12.66 8.14 -14.90
CA ILE A 290 -11.43 8.48 -15.63
C ILE A 290 -10.29 7.70 -14.99
N ASP A 291 -9.64 6.83 -15.76
CA ASP A 291 -8.45 6.09 -15.31
C ASP A 291 -7.48 5.89 -16.49
N GLU A 292 -6.19 5.81 -16.17
CA GLU A 292 -5.16 5.57 -17.20
C GLU A 292 -5.17 4.13 -17.74
N ARG A 293 -5.88 3.22 -17.06
CA ARG A 293 -6.01 1.81 -17.41
C ARG A 293 -7.39 1.52 -17.99
N PRO A 294 -7.54 1.40 -19.32
CA PRO A 294 -8.84 1.19 -19.94
C PRO A 294 -9.59 -0.05 -19.43
N GLN A 295 -8.85 -1.10 -19.04
CA GLN A 295 -9.41 -2.38 -18.57
C GLN A 295 -10.13 -2.29 -17.20
N VAL A 296 -9.99 -1.19 -16.47
CA VAL A 296 -10.69 -1.01 -15.18
C VAL A 296 -11.98 -0.21 -15.29
N LEU A 297 -12.21 0.42 -16.44
CA LEU A 297 -13.38 1.29 -16.65
C LEU A 297 -14.67 0.47 -16.58
N GLY A 298 -15.60 0.90 -15.72
CA GLY A 298 -16.92 0.30 -15.56
C GLY A 298 -16.97 -1.04 -14.83
N ARG A 299 -15.85 -1.62 -14.42
CA ARG A 299 -15.86 -2.97 -13.83
C ARG A 299 -16.40 -3.06 -12.40
N ARG A 300 -16.49 -1.93 -11.67
CA ARG A 300 -16.92 -1.90 -10.26
C ARG A 300 -18.28 -1.29 -10.03
N ALA A 301 -18.69 -0.40 -10.94
CA ALA A 301 -20.00 0.18 -10.93
C ALA A 301 -20.49 0.34 -12.38
N PRO A 302 -21.80 0.27 -12.63
CA PRO A 302 -22.37 0.66 -13.92
C PRO A 302 -22.05 2.13 -14.17
N THR A 303 -21.10 2.40 -15.08
CA THR A 303 -20.69 3.75 -15.45
C THR A 303 -21.46 4.24 -16.68
N VAL A 304 -21.88 5.51 -16.66
CA VAL A 304 -22.50 6.13 -17.85
C VAL A 304 -21.45 6.54 -18.88
N LEU A 305 -20.19 6.72 -18.44
CA LEU A 305 -19.08 7.06 -19.30
C LEU A 305 -17.77 6.64 -18.64
N GLY A 306 -16.97 5.82 -19.32
CA GLY A 306 -15.61 5.44 -18.95
C GLY A 306 -14.61 6.04 -19.93
N VAL A 307 -13.64 6.81 -19.45
CA VAL A 307 -12.68 7.52 -20.28
C VAL A 307 -11.25 7.17 -19.89
N ALA A 308 -10.46 6.75 -20.87
CA ALA A 308 -9.03 6.51 -20.68
C ALA A 308 -8.26 7.84 -20.67
N GLY A 309 -7.57 8.10 -19.55
CA GLY A 309 -6.77 9.33 -19.42
C GLY A 309 -6.07 9.42 -18.06
N SER A 310 -4.92 10.05 -18.03
CA SER A 310 -4.21 10.37 -16.79
C SER A 310 -4.93 11.50 -16.05
N ALA A 311 -4.94 11.43 -14.72
CA ALA A 311 -5.74 12.36 -13.90
C ALA A 311 -5.39 13.83 -14.15
N ARG A 312 -4.09 14.21 -14.15
CA ARG A 312 -3.68 15.61 -14.27
C ARG A 312 -4.09 16.26 -15.60
N PRO A 313 -3.78 15.69 -16.79
CA PRO A 313 -4.25 16.28 -18.05
C PRO A 313 -5.77 16.24 -18.19
N SER A 314 -6.46 15.21 -17.71
CA SER A 314 -7.92 15.15 -17.76
C SER A 314 -8.56 16.26 -16.93
N LEU A 315 -8.13 16.42 -15.67
CA LEU A 315 -8.65 17.46 -14.77
C LEU A 315 -8.40 18.87 -15.32
N LYS A 316 -7.24 19.10 -15.97
CA LYS A 316 -6.95 20.38 -16.63
C LYS A 316 -7.93 20.69 -17.75
N LEU A 317 -8.17 19.72 -18.64
CA LEU A 317 -9.12 19.90 -19.76
C LEU A 317 -10.55 20.11 -19.28
N LEU A 318 -10.97 19.41 -18.21
CA LEU A 318 -12.29 19.60 -17.60
C LEU A 318 -12.41 21.00 -16.98
N LEU A 319 -11.41 21.42 -16.20
CA LEU A 319 -11.41 22.73 -15.55
C LEU A 319 -11.54 23.89 -16.56
N ASP A 320 -10.91 23.74 -17.73
CA ASP A 320 -10.95 24.77 -18.80
C ASP A 320 -12.37 24.88 -19.43
N GLN A 321 -13.21 23.84 -19.38
CA GLN A 321 -14.45 23.77 -20.16
C GLN A 321 -15.73 23.74 -19.31
N VAL A 322 -15.71 23.23 -18.05
CA VAL A 322 -16.93 23.15 -17.22
C VAL A 322 -17.47 24.53 -16.84
N ALA A 323 -18.78 24.68 -16.85
CA ALA A 323 -19.44 25.88 -16.37
C ALA A 323 -19.33 26.00 -14.83
N PRO A 324 -19.17 27.23 -14.28
CA PRO A 324 -19.18 27.42 -12.83
C PRO A 324 -20.58 27.19 -12.25
N LYS A 325 -20.65 26.50 -11.09
CA LYS A 325 -21.88 26.31 -10.33
C LYS A 325 -21.90 27.25 -9.13
N ASN A 326 -23.08 27.70 -8.74
CA ASN A 326 -23.29 28.64 -7.62
C ASN A 326 -24.09 28.02 -6.45
N ASP A 327 -24.78 26.91 -6.68
CA ASP A 327 -25.55 26.24 -5.63
C ASP A 327 -24.63 25.50 -4.67
N THR A 328 -24.64 25.87 -3.39
CA THR A 328 -23.79 25.30 -2.35
C THR A 328 -24.55 24.35 -1.42
N ARG A 329 -25.85 24.15 -1.60
CA ARG A 329 -26.69 23.37 -0.66
C ARG A 329 -26.17 21.96 -0.42
N PHE A 330 -25.73 21.27 -1.49
CA PHE A 330 -25.13 19.94 -1.38
C PHE A 330 -23.80 19.99 -0.62
N TRP A 331 -22.94 20.93 -0.98
CA TRP A 331 -21.65 21.19 -0.31
C TRP A 331 -21.83 21.46 1.19
N ASP A 332 -22.73 22.41 1.53
CA ASP A 332 -22.96 22.85 2.92
C ASP A 332 -23.45 21.68 3.78
N LYS A 333 -24.38 20.86 3.24
CA LYS A 333 -24.87 19.66 3.91
C LYS A 333 -23.75 18.68 4.22
N VAL A 334 -22.93 18.32 3.22
CA VAL A 334 -21.79 17.37 3.40
C VAL A 334 -20.78 17.92 4.39
N THR A 335 -20.48 19.21 4.32
CA THR A 335 -19.56 19.89 5.24
C THR A 335 -20.05 19.85 6.69
N GLN A 336 -21.35 20.09 6.90
CA GLN A 336 -21.95 20.03 8.25
C GLN A 336 -21.90 18.61 8.83
N GLU A 337 -22.24 17.60 8.03
CA GLU A 337 -22.16 16.20 8.43
C GLU A 337 -20.70 15.79 8.73
N ARG A 338 -19.74 16.27 7.93
CA ARG A 338 -18.31 16.06 8.14
C ARG A 338 -17.85 16.62 9.49
N ARG A 339 -18.21 17.86 9.82
CA ARG A 339 -17.85 18.49 11.12
C ARG A 339 -18.39 17.69 12.31
N SER A 340 -19.61 17.18 12.21
CA SER A 340 -20.22 16.34 13.25
C SER A 340 -19.47 15.03 13.42
N TRP A 341 -19.01 14.42 12.32
CA TRP A 341 -18.21 13.20 12.34
C TRP A 341 -16.83 13.45 12.97
N ASP A 342 -16.15 14.53 12.57
CA ASP A 342 -14.85 14.92 13.12
C ASP A 342 -14.90 15.15 14.64
N ALA A 343 -15.94 15.82 15.12
CA ALA A 343 -16.14 16.03 16.56
C ALA A 343 -16.34 14.71 17.33
N MET A 344 -16.97 13.71 16.71
CA MET A 344 -17.09 12.37 17.28
C MET A 344 -15.72 11.66 17.32
N LEU A 345 -14.95 11.71 16.23
CA LEU A 345 -13.61 11.11 16.16
C LEU A 345 -12.67 11.74 17.21
N ASP A 346 -12.76 13.06 17.44
CA ASP A 346 -11.96 13.74 18.45
C ASP A 346 -12.26 13.25 19.87
N LYS A 347 -13.54 13.10 20.21
CA LYS A 347 -13.95 12.54 21.51
C LYS A 347 -13.44 11.10 21.70
N GLN A 348 -13.41 10.30 20.64
CA GLN A 348 -12.97 8.90 20.74
C GLN A 348 -11.45 8.77 20.87
N ALA A 349 -10.69 9.71 20.32
CA ALA A 349 -9.25 9.73 20.43
C ALA A 349 -8.72 10.44 21.69
N ASP A 350 -9.60 10.99 22.52
CA ASP A 350 -9.21 11.68 23.76
C ASP A 350 -8.59 10.68 24.75
N LEU A 351 -7.35 10.94 25.16
CA LEU A 351 -6.64 10.14 26.16
C LEU A 351 -7.32 10.15 27.52
N ALA A 352 -8.09 11.20 27.83
CA ALA A 352 -8.86 11.30 29.06
C ALA A 352 -10.12 10.40 29.07
N ARG A 353 -10.49 9.79 27.95
CA ARG A 353 -11.65 8.87 27.84
C ARG A 353 -11.58 7.70 28.80
N SER A 354 -10.38 7.22 29.13
CA SER A 354 -10.14 6.15 30.09
C SER A 354 -8.85 6.41 30.87
N ALA A 355 -8.84 6.10 32.17
CA ALA A 355 -7.63 6.16 32.99
C ALA A 355 -6.77 4.88 32.85
N ASP A 356 -7.39 3.75 32.51
CA ASP A 356 -6.79 2.41 32.68
C ASP A 356 -6.38 1.75 31.36
N ARG A 357 -6.95 2.17 30.22
CA ARG A 357 -6.71 1.51 28.93
C ARG A 357 -6.46 2.54 27.82
N ILE A 358 -5.57 2.17 26.90
CA ILE A 358 -5.31 2.95 25.68
C ILE A 358 -6.30 2.52 24.61
N HIS A 359 -7.13 3.44 24.13
CA HIS A 359 -7.98 3.17 22.97
C HIS A 359 -7.16 3.23 21.67
N PRO A 360 -7.34 2.33 20.70
CA PRO A 360 -6.55 2.32 19.46
C PRO A 360 -6.70 3.61 18.64
N GLN A 361 -7.83 4.31 18.75
CA GLN A 361 -8.06 5.62 18.16
C GLN A 361 -7.06 6.67 18.70
N ALA A 362 -6.77 6.63 20.00
CA ALA A 362 -5.82 7.52 20.62
C ALA A 362 -4.38 7.23 20.18
N VAL A 363 -4.04 5.95 19.94
CA VAL A 363 -2.74 5.58 19.36
C VAL A 363 -2.57 6.22 17.99
N ALA A 364 -3.53 6.01 17.07
CA ALA A 364 -3.47 6.57 15.73
C ALA A 364 -3.39 8.11 15.74
N ARG A 365 -4.20 8.78 16.57
CA ARG A 365 -4.18 10.24 16.71
C ARG A 365 -2.82 10.74 17.23
N THR A 366 -2.30 10.14 18.29
CA THR A 366 -1.02 10.55 18.89
C THR A 366 0.15 10.34 17.93
N VAL A 367 0.14 9.25 17.18
CA VAL A 367 1.14 9.01 16.12
C VAL A 367 1.05 10.11 15.05
N GLY A 368 -0.15 10.42 14.57
CA GLY A 368 -0.33 11.47 13.57
C GLY A 368 0.11 12.86 14.05
N ASP A 369 -0.23 13.21 15.28
CA ASP A 369 0.09 14.52 15.88
C ASP A 369 1.59 14.71 16.13
N LEU A 370 2.33 13.62 16.41
CA LEU A 370 3.78 13.66 16.68
C LEU A 370 4.64 13.38 15.44
N ALA A 371 4.05 12.91 14.36
CA ALA A 371 4.77 12.61 13.13
C ALA A 371 5.26 13.88 12.42
N LYS A 372 6.44 13.80 11.78
CA LYS A 372 6.95 14.89 10.94
C LYS A 372 5.98 15.17 9.78
N SER A 373 5.96 16.43 9.34
CA SER A 373 5.05 16.89 8.26
C SER A 373 5.25 16.20 6.91
N ASP A 374 6.38 15.53 6.71
CA ASP A 374 6.74 14.77 5.50
C ASP A 374 6.86 13.27 5.74
N ALA A 375 6.43 12.76 6.90
CA ALA A 375 6.53 11.34 7.25
C ALA A 375 5.86 10.42 6.21
N VAL A 376 6.34 9.18 6.14
CA VAL A 376 5.67 8.11 5.40
C VAL A 376 5.05 7.13 6.38
N PHE A 377 3.75 6.96 6.31
CA PHE A 377 3.03 5.94 7.05
C PHE A 377 2.90 4.67 6.21
N VAL A 378 3.25 3.53 6.77
CA VAL A 378 3.10 2.22 6.15
C VAL A 378 2.08 1.43 6.96
N PHE A 379 0.89 1.23 6.41
CA PHE A 379 -0.21 0.55 7.09
C PHE A 379 -0.14 -0.95 6.83
N ASP A 380 -0.24 -1.73 7.89
CA ASP A 380 -0.49 -3.17 7.78
C ASP A 380 -1.99 -3.44 7.61
N THR A 381 -2.34 -4.67 7.22
CA THR A 381 -3.74 -5.09 7.10
C THR A 381 -4.29 -5.53 8.46
N GLY A 382 -5.50 -5.07 8.78
CA GLY A 382 -6.21 -5.38 10.02
C GLY A 382 -6.98 -4.19 10.58
N LEU A 383 -7.44 -4.29 11.82
CA LEU A 383 -8.10 -3.18 12.53
C LEU A 383 -7.19 -1.95 12.66
N ASN A 384 -5.88 -2.14 12.77
CA ASN A 384 -4.87 -1.08 12.77
C ASN A 384 -4.97 -0.18 11.53
N THR A 385 -5.33 -0.73 10.35
CA THR A 385 -5.60 0.07 9.14
C THR A 385 -6.81 0.97 9.33
N LEU A 386 -7.91 0.44 9.89
CA LEU A 386 -9.13 1.23 10.13
C LEU A 386 -8.88 2.35 11.14
N TRP A 387 -8.15 2.05 12.24
CA TRP A 387 -7.75 3.06 13.21
C TRP A 387 -6.85 4.14 12.59
N SER A 388 -5.81 3.74 11.88
CA SER A 388 -4.85 4.65 11.28
C SER A 388 -5.48 5.51 10.18
N ALA A 389 -6.29 4.91 9.32
CA ALA A 389 -6.93 5.63 8.22
C ALA A 389 -7.96 6.67 8.70
N ASN A 390 -8.65 6.43 9.81
CA ASN A 390 -9.66 7.35 10.33
C ASN A 390 -9.08 8.43 11.24
N TRP A 391 -8.08 8.12 12.07
CA TRP A 391 -7.62 9.05 13.12
C TRP A 391 -6.30 9.75 12.83
N ILE A 392 -5.47 9.29 11.88
CA ILE A 392 -4.30 10.06 11.41
C ILE A 392 -4.79 11.20 10.51
N ARG A 393 -4.54 12.43 10.95
CA ARG A 393 -4.78 13.66 10.17
C ARG A 393 -3.49 14.04 9.45
N GLN A 394 -3.42 13.72 8.17
CA GLN A 394 -2.22 14.00 7.36
C GLN A 394 -2.09 15.47 6.99
N SER A 395 -0.84 15.94 6.83
CA SER A 395 -0.47 17.33 6.52
C SER A 395 -0.62 17.71 5.04
N GLY A 396 -0.83 16.72 4.14
CA GLY A 396 -0.79 16.92 2.69
C GLY A 396 0.61 16.76 2.07
N SER A 397 1.68 16.68 2.89
CA SER A 397 3.04 16.34 2.44
C SER A 397 3.47 14.94 2.90
N GLN A 398 2.77 14.39 3.85
CA GLN A 398 2.91 13.01 4.30
C GLN A 398 2.43 12.05 3.21
N ARG A 399 2.97 10.83 3.22
CA ARG A 399 2.58 9.78 2.27
C ARG A 399 2.07 8.56 3.02
N ILE A 400 1.15 7.84 2.39
CA ILE A 400 0.54 6.62 2.92
C ILE A 400 0.71 5.51 1.90
N ILE A 401 1.27 4.38 2.33
CA ILE A 401 1.28 3.13 1.58
C ILE A 401 0.82 1.98 2.49
N GLY A 402 0.45 0.86 1.89
CA GLY A 402 0.02 -0.34 2.61
C GLY A 402 -0.50 -1.40 1.63
N SER A 403 -1.00 -2.51 2.16
CA SER A 403 -1.58 -3.61 1.37
C SER A 403 -3.07 -3.38 1.13
N PHE A 404 -3.42 -2.39 0.28
CA PHE A 404 -4.82 -1.97 0.12
C PHE A 404 -5.60 -2.75 -0.94
N ASN A 405 -4.94 -3.42 -1.88
CA ASN A 405 -5.59 -4.23 -2.92
C ASN A 405 -5.37 -5.73 -2.71
N ASN A 406 -4.24 -6.12 -2.13
CA ASN A 406 -3.94 -7.50 -1.79
C ASN A 406 -4.47 -7.89 -0.41
N ALA A 407 -4.56 -6.91 0.49
CA ALA A 407 -4.99 -7.08 1.89
C ALA A 407 -4.18 -8.15 2.65
N ALA A 408 -2.88 -8.29 2.33
CA ALA A 408 -1.99 -9.20 3.01
C ALA A 408 -1.58 -8.66 4.38
N VAL A 409 -1.67 -9.50 5.40
CA VAL A 409 -1.24 -9.21 6.78
C VAL A 409 0.28 -9.39 6.90
N GLY A 410 0.95 -8.60 7.73
CA GLY A 410 2.39 -8.72 8.00
C GLY A 410 3.31 -7.95 7.04
N THR A 411 2.75 -7.09 6.20
CA THR A 411 3.51 -6.45 5.12
C THR A 411 4.20 -5.15 5.50
N ALA A 412 3.72 -4.45 6.53
CA ALA A 412 4.11 -3.06 6.79
C ALA A 412 5.59 -2.91 7.18
N LEU A 413 6.12 -3.77 8.02
CA LEU A 413 7.52 -3.71 8.47
C LEU A 413 8.50 -3.82 7.30
N ALA A 414 8.31 -4.82 6.43
CA ALA A 414 9.18 -5.05 5.29
C ALA A 414 9.05 -3.92 4.24
N GLN A 415 7.82 -3.45 3.95
CA GLN A 415 7.60 -2.29 3.08
C GLN A 415 8.26 -1.03 3.66
N ALA A 416 8.20 -0.82 4.98
CA ALA A 416 8.86 0.31 5.65
C ALA A 416 10.39 0.26 5.49
N ASN A 417 11.01 -0.91 5.56
CA ASN A 417 12.44 -1.09 5.28
C ASN A 417 12.78 -0.60 3.86
N GLY A 418 11.99 -0.99 2.88
CA GLY A 418 12.16 -0.58 1.49
C GLY A 418 12.05 0.94 1.30
N VAL A 419 11.06 1.56 1.94
CA VAL A 419 10.85 3.01 1.92
C VAL A 419 11.98 3.76 2.62
N GLN A 420 12.40 3.30 3.80
CA GLN A 420 13.45 3.96 4.57
C GLN A 420 14.82 3.90 3.87
N ALA A 421 15.07 2.86 3.11
CA ALA A 421 16.32 2.74 2.34
C ALA A 421 16.45 3.84 1.27
N LEU A 422 15.34 4.38 0.74
CA LEU A 422 15.36 5.49 -0.23
C LEU A 422 15.92 6.78 0.36
N ASP A 423 15.52 7.08 1.58
CA ASP A 423 15.92 8.28 2.31
C ASP A 423 15.94 7.99 3.82
N ARG A 424 17.13 7.82 4.36
CA ARG A 424 17.33 7.53 5.79
C ARG A 424 17.03 8.73 6.70
N SER A 425 16.93 9.93 6.16
CA SER A 425 16.60 11.16 6.92
C SER A 425 15.09 11.37 7.09
N ARG A 426 14.29 10.77 6.19
CA ARG A 426 12.83 10.87 6.22
C ARG A 426 12.26 9.96 7.30
N GLN A 427 11.29 10.44 8.05
CA GLN A 427 10.61 9.61 9.04
C GLN A 427 9.70 8.59 8.36
N VAL A 428 9.89 7.30 8.66
CA VAL A 428 9.04 6.20 8.20
C VAL A 428 8.45 5.49 9.41
N ILE A 429 7.12 5.37 9.43
CA ILE A 429 6.35 4.81 10.53
C ILE A 429 5.53 3.63 10.02
N ALA A 430 5.86 2.42 10.47
CA ALA A 430 5.08 1.22 10.22
C ALA A 430 4.01 1.06 11.31
N LEU A 431 2.76 0.91 10.91
CA LEU A 431 1.60 0.76 11.79
C LEU A 431 1.09 -0.67 11.66
N CYS A 432 1.49 -1.53 12.59
CA CYS A 432 1.27 -2.97 12.55
C CYS A 432 0.24 -3.40 13.59
N GLY A 433 -0.62 -4.38 13.25
CA GLY A 433 -1.23 -5.23 14.26
C GLY A 433 -0.18 -6.19 14.84
N ASP A 434 -0.37 -6.63 16.05
CA ASP A 434 0.54 -7.59 16.70
C ASP A 434 0.68 -8.91 15.93
N GLY A 435 -0.43 -9.47 15.45
CA GLY A 435 -0.41 -10.67 14.61
C GLY A 435 0.35 -10.46 13.30
N GLY A 436 0.15 -9.32 12.64
CA GLY A 436 0.88 -8.98 11.41
C GLY A 436 2.37 -8.75 11.67
N PHE A 437 2.72 -8.05 12.75
CA PHE A 437 4.12 -7.87 13.13
C PHE A 437 4.82 -9.21 13.38
N ASN A 438 4.15 -10.14 14.09
CA ASN A 438 4.71 -11.46 14.38
C ASN A 438 5.05 -12.28 13.13
N MET A 439 4.31 -12.12 12.02
CA MET A 439 4.54 -12.88 10.79
C MET A 439 5.91 -12.63 10.17
N LEU A 440 6.39 -11.38 10.17
CA LEU A 440 7.68 -10.98 9.58
C LEU A 440 8.54 -10.15 10.55
N MET A 441 8.42 -10.36 11.86
CA MET A 441 9.17 -9.62 12.88
C MET A 441 10.70 -9.71 12.69
N CYS A 442 11.18 -10.78 12.04
CA CYS A 442 12.60 -10.93 11.69
C CYS A 442 13.14 -9.79 10.82
N GLU A 443 12.29 -9.10 10.06
CA GLU A 443 12.68 -7.96 9.23
C GLU A 443 13.04 -6.71 10.07
N PHE A 444 12.77 -6.72 11.36
CA PHE A 444 13.32 -5.71 12.26
C PHE A 444 14.86 -5.80 12.37
N LEU A 445 15.41 -7.02 12.27
CA LEU A 445 16.86 -7.22 12.17
C LEU A 445 17.44 -6.63 10.89
N THR A 446 16.68 -6.64 9.79
CA THR A 446 17.07 -5.95 8.55
C THR A 446 17.22 -4.44 8.80
N ALA A 447 16.25 -3.84 9.48
CA ALA A 447 16.32 -2.42 9.83
C ALA A 447 17.55 -2.10 10.71
N VAL A 448 17.82 -2.92 11.73
CA VAL A 448 18.98 -2.75 12.62
C VAL A 448 20.29 -2.90 11.83
N HIS A 449 20.43 -3.98 11.04
CA HIS A 449 21.64 -4.26 10.28
C HIS A 449 22.01 -3.14 9.29
N HIS A 450 21.00 -2.63 8.57
CA HIS A 450 21.19 -1.60 7.56
C HIS A 450 21.00 -0.17 8.09
N LYS A 451 20.89 0.00 9.42
CA LYS A 451 20.71 1.30 10.09
C LYS A 451 19.55 2.11 9.48
N LEU A 452 18.42 1.45 9.29
CA LEU A 452 17.20 2.06 8.79
C LEU A 452 16.37 2.56 10.00
N PRO A 453 16.23 3.86 10.25
CA PRO A 453 15.64 4.39 11.48
C PRO A 453 14.10 4.34 11.50
N ILE A 454 13.50 3.24 11.04
CA ILE A 454 12.06 3.02 11.03
C ILE A 454 11.47 3.06 12.45
N LYS A 455 10.22 3.51 12.55
CA LYS A 455 9.44 3.48 13.79
C LYS A 455 8.27 2.51 13.60
N VAL A 456 8.25 1.45 14.37
CA VAL A 456 7.20 0.44 14.32
C VAL A 456 6.26 0.65 15.49
N VAL A 457 5.00 0.96 15.22
CA VAL A 457 3.94 1.05 16.23
C VAL A 457 3.10 -0.21 16.15
N VAL A 458 3.12 -1.00 17.20
CA VAL A 458 2.36 -2.25 17.29
C VAL A 458 1.09 -1.99 18.10
N TYR A 459 -0.07 -2.17 17.48
CA TYR A 459 -1.37 -2.23 18.16
C TYR A 459 -1.51 -3.64 18.76
N ASN A 460 -1.11 -3.76 20.01
CA ASN A 460 -1.03 -5.05 20.71
C ASN A 460 -2.35 -5.35 21.42
N ASN A 461 -3.21 -6.15 20.79
CA ASN A 461 -4.47 -6.61 21.33
C ASN A 461 -4.54 -8.13 21.52
N SER A 462 -3.44 -8.85 21.29
CA SER A 462 -3.31 -10.31 21.38
C SER A 462 -4.31 -11.09 20.52
N ALA A 463 -4.75 -10.52 19.38
CA ALA A 463 -5.75 -11.16 18.53
C ALA A 463 -5.76 -10.64 17.08
N PHE A 464 -6.21 -11.47 16.16
CA PHE A 464 -6.65 -11.05 14.82
C PHE A 464 -8.04 -10.39 14.87
N GLY A 465 -8.11 -9.17 15.41
CA GLY A 465 -9.38 -8.51 15.72
C GLY A 465 -10.31 -8.26 14.53
N LEU A 466 -9.79 -8.10 13.32
CA LEU A 466 -10.64 -7.93 12.12
C LEU A 466 -11.42 -9.22 11.81
N ILE A 467 -10.81 -10.39 12.00
CA ILE A 467 -11.46 -11.68 11.78
C ILE A 467 -12.60 -11.89 12.79
N THR A 468 -12.41 -11.46 14.05
CA THR A 468 -13.49 -11.44 15.04
C THR A 468 -14.68 -10.60 14.54
N LEU A 469 -14.44 -9.39 14.09
CA LEU A 469 -15.47 -8.49 13.58
C LEU A 469 -16.23 -9.08 12.37
N GLU A 470 -15.50 -9.69 11.45
CA GLU A 470 -16.06 -10.30 10.25
C GLU A 470 -16.95 -11.51 10.60
N ALA A 471 -16.49 -12.39 11.49
CA ALA A 471 -17.30 -13.52 11.96
C ALA A 471 -18.59 -13.04 12.63
N GLU A 472 -18.49 -12.10 13.58
CA GLU A 472 -19.64 -11.57 14.29
C GLU A 472 -20.63 -10.84 13.35
N SER A 473 -20.15 -10.17 12.31
CA SER A 473 -20.99 -9.45 11.34
C SER A 473 -21.94 -10.35 10.54
N VAL A 474 -21.61 -11.64 10.43
CA VAL A 474 -22.45 -12.66 9.78
C VAL A 474 -23.12 -13.62 10.78
N GLY A 475 -23.13 -13.28 12.08
CA GLY A 475 -23.83 -14.02 13.13
C GLY A 475 -23.11 -15.29 13.60
N LEU A 476 -21.82 -15.42 13.30
CA LEU A 476 -20.98 -16.52 13.78
C LEU A 476 -20.22 -16.11 15.04
N PRO A 477 -20.10 -16.98 16.05
CA PRO A 477 -19.21 -16.74 17.18
C PRO A 477 -17.76 -16.73 16.73
N ALA A 478 -16.94 -15.86 17.32
CA ALA A 478 -15.52 -15.84 17.04
C ALA A 478 -14.84 -17.13 17.52
N PHE A 479 -14.03 -17.75 16.69
CA PHE A 479 -13.22 -18.93 17.04
C PHE A 479 -11.95 -18.48 17.78
N ARG A 480 -12.07 -18.24 19.08
CA ARG A 480 -11.03 -17.60 19.90
C ARG A 480 -9.71 -18.36 19.89
N GLU A 481 -9.72 -19.69 19.94
CA GLU A 481 -8.53 -20.54 19.93
C GLU A 481 -7.71 -20.39 18.64
N GLY A 482 -8.35 -20.00 17.54
CA GLY A 482 -7.70 -19.73 16.25
C GLY A 482 -7.34 -18.28 16.01
N ILE A 483 -7.83 -17.36 16.86
CA ILE A 483 -7.71 -15.90 16.65
C ILE A 483 -6.86 -15.24 17.73
N GLU A 484 -6.97 -15.67 18.97
CA GLU A 484 -6.24 -15.13 20.12
C GLU A 484 -4.90 -15.87 20.32
N PHE A 485 -3.86 -15.12 20.65
CA PHE A 485 -2.51 -15.68 20.84
C PHE A 485 -1.70 -14.83 21.83
N PRO A 486 -0.75 -15.46 22.57
CA PRO A 486 0.17 -14.71 23.41
C PRO A 486 1.22 -13.98 22.57
N ASN A 487 1.58 -12.77 23.00
CA ASN A 487 2.64 -11.98 22.38
C ASN A 487 3.92 -12.01 23.23
N PRO A 488 5.09 -11.87 22.61
CA PRO A 488 6.32 -11.56 23.34
C PRO A 488 6.26 -10.12 23.89
N ASP A 489 7.17 -9.77 24.80
CA ASP A 489 7.48 -8.37 25.10
C ASP A 489 8.18 -7.74 23.87
N PHE A 490 7.43 -7.00 23.06
CA PHE A 490 7.95 -6.41 21.83
C PHE A 490 9.04 -5.36 22.08
N ALA A 491 8.98 -4.66 23.21
CA ALA A 491 10.04 -3.73 23.58
C ALA A 491 11.33 -4.44 23.97
N ALA A 492 11.24 -5.55 24.69
CA ALA A 492 12.41 -6.38 24.98
C ALA A 492 12.97 -7.03 23.70
N LEU A 493 12.11 -7.50 22.80
CA LEU A 493 12.50 -8.01 21.49
C LEU A 493 13.31 -6.97 20.70
N ALA A 494 12.82 -5.73 20.62
CA ALA A 494 13.53 -4.65 19.94
C ALA A 494 14.94 -4.45 20.48
N ARG A 495 15.10 -4.42 21.81
CA ARG A 495 16.40 -4.29 22.47
C ARG A 495 17.30 -5.50 22.22
N ALA A 496 16.74 -6.71 22.26
CA ALA A 496 17.49 -7.94 21.96
C ALA A 496 18.01 -7.98 20.53
N CYS A 497 17.29 -7.38 19.58
CA CYS A 497 17.72 -7.22 18.18
C CYS A 497 18.77 -6.09 17.99
N GLY A 498 19.06 -5.28 19.01
CA GLY A 498 19.99 -4.13 18.91
C GLY A 498 19.31 -2.82 18.49
N GLY A 499 17.99 -2.75 18.50
CA GLY A 499 17.20 -1.54 18.33
C GLY A 499 16.68 -0.98 19.65
N HIS A 500 15.65 -0.13 19.59
CA HIS A 500 15.06 0.53 20.74
C HIS A 500 13.62 0.03 20.96
N GLY A 501 13.20 -0.14 22.23
CA GLY A 501 11.88 -0.65 22.56
C GLY A 501 11.20 0.13 23.67
N PHE A 502 9.94 0.50 23.41
CA PHE A 502 9.07 1.27 24.31
C PHE A 502 7.75 0.54 24.47
N THR A 503 7.16 0.59 25.66
CA THR A 503 5.85 0.02 25.92
C THR A 503 4.95 1.08 26.55
N ALA A 504 3.71 1.17 26.07
CA ALA A 504 2.66 1.97 26.67
C ALA A 504 1.45 1.07 26.99
N LYS A 505 1.07 0.99 28.28
CA LYS A 505 -0.07 0.24 28.80
C LYS A 505 -1.20 1.13 29.30
N LYS A 506 -0.88 2.39 29.63
CA LYS A 506 -1.81 3.39 30.14
C LYS A 506 -1.80 4.65 29.28
N PRO A 507 -2.93 5.39 29.22
CA PRO A 507 -3.02 6.61 28.38
C PRO A 507 -1.95 7.66 28.66
N ASN A 508 -1.55 7.85 29.92
CA ASN A 508 -0.53 8.80 30.30
C ASN A 508 0.90 8.44 29.86
N GLU A 509 1.15 7.17 29.48
CA GLU A 509 2.44 6.68 28.99
C GLU A 509 2.59 6.85 27.46
N LEU A 510 1.45 6.83 26.72
CA LEU A 510 1.45 6.71 25.27
C LEU A 510 2.22 7.85 24.56
N LYS A 511 1.90 9.09 24.92
CA LYS A 511 2.52 10.26 24.28
C LYS A 511 4.03 10.32 24.50
N ALA A 512 4.49 10.00 25.72
CA ALA A 512 5.91 9.97 26.03
C ALA A 512 6.63 8.86 25.26
N ALA A 513 6.10 7.65 25.27
CA ALA A 513 6.69 6.51 24.57
C ALA A 513 6.84 6.76 23.05
N ILE A 514 5.82 7.33 22.39
CA ILE A 514 5.90 7.68 20.97
C ILE A 514 6.90 8.81 20.74
N ALA A 515 6.86 9.88 21.53
CA ALA A 515 7.76 11.04 21.36
C ALA A 515 9.23 10.64 21.55
N GLU A 516 9.55 9.85 22.57
CA GLU A 516 10.90 9.33 22.81
C GLU A 516 11.38 8.44 21.65
N ALA A 517 10.53 7.51 21.19
CA ALA A 517 10.86 6.67 20.05
C ALA A 517 11.10 7.47 18.76
N PHE A 518 10.33 8.54 18.54
CA PHE A 518 10.47 9.38 17.34
C PHE A 518 11.72 10.27 17.38
N ALA A 519 12.21 10.58 18.56
CA ALA A 519 13.43 11.37 18.75
C ALA A 519 14.74 10.57 18.55
N ILE A 520 14.70 9.25 18.64
CA ILE A 520 15.88 8.39 18.52
C ILE A 520 16.32 8.24 17.07
N ASP A 521 17.61 8.34 16.82
CA ASP A 521 18.24 7.98 15.54
C ASP A 521 18.53 6.47 15.52
N GLY A 522 17.55 5.69 15.08
CA GLY A 522 17.65 4.23 15.00
C GLY A 522 16.27 3.57 14.90
N PRO A 523 16.22 2.28 14.56
CA PRO A 523 14.97 1.53 14.51
C PRO A 523 14.39 1.34 15.92
N ALA A 524 13.09 1.58 16.04
CA ALA A 524 12.39 1.47 17.33
C ALA A 524 11.04 0.76 17.18
N ILE A 525 10.67 -0.02 18.21
CA ILE A 525 9.33 -0.60 18.36
C ILE A 525 8.63 0.09 19.53
N ILE A 526 7.40 0.54 19.29
CA ILE A 526 6.47 1.06 20.28
C ILE A 526 5.34 0.04 20.43
N ASP A 527 5.33 -0.66 21.55
CA ASP A 527 4.30 -1.63 21.93
C ASP A 527 3.16 -0.89 22.63
N ALA A 528 2.09 -0.61 21.90
CA ALA A 528 0.88 0.03 22.44
C ALA A 528 -0.16 -1.04 22.76
N VAL A 529 -0.33 -1.34 24.06
CA VAL A 529 -1.28 -2.35 24.53
C VAL A 529 -2.70 -1.77 24.48
N VAL A 530 -3.55 -2.37 23.65
CA VAL A 530 -4.93 -1.92 23.38
C VAL A 530 -5.93 -3.05 23.64
N PRO A 531 -7.22 -2.76 23.93
CA PRO A 531 -8.23 -3.79 24.13
C PRO A 531 -8.56 -4.53 22.83
N SER A 532 -8.85 -5.83 22.93
CA SER A 532 -9.23 -6.67 21.79
C SER A 532 -10.68 -6.49 21.33
N ASN A 533 -11.53 -5.90 22.17
CA ASN A 533 -12.98 -5.77 21.95
C ASN A 533 -13.42 -4.37 21.48
N GLU A 534 -12.49 -3.51 21.09
CA GLU A 534 -12.83 -2.20 20.54
C GLU A 534 -13.30 -2.34 19.09
N LEU A 535 -14.47 -1.81 18.76
CA LEU A 535 -15.04 -1.87 17.43
C LEU A 535 -14.80 -0.56 16.66
N PRO A 536 -14.48 -0.62 15.36
CA PRO A 536 -14.37 0.58 14.52
C PRO A 536 -15.74 1.20 14.25
N ASN A 537 -15.76 2.51 14.04
CA ASN A 537 -16.95 3.19 13.55
C ASN A 537 -17.12 2.92 12.07
N LEU A 538 -18.12 2.17 11.70
CA LEU A 538 -18.49 2.00 10.31
C LEU A 538 -19.40 3.19 9.88
N PRO A 539 -19.24 3.73 8.68
CA PRO A 539 -20.00 4.88 8.18
C PRO A 539 -21.49 4.57 8.01
N HIS A 540 -21.79 3.31 7.75
CA HIS A 540 -23.13 2.76 7.67
C HIS A 540 -23.17 1.38 8.32
N LEU A 541 -24.15 1.16 9.18
CA LEU A 541 -24.47 -0.12 9.77
C LEU A 541 -25.88 -0.51 9.33
N GLU A 542 -25.99 -1.57 8.58
CA GLU A 542 -27.29 -2.16 8.29
C GLU A 542 -27.91 -2.77 9.55
N LEU A 543 -29.21 -2.65 9.71
CA LEU A 543 -29.93 -3.24 10.84
C LEU A 543 -29.70 -4.75 10.94
N ASP A 544 -29.56 -5.41 9.79
CA ASP A 544 -29.27 -6.85 9.77
C ASP A 544 -27.87 -7.17 10.35
N THR A 545 -26.85 -6.38 10.00
CA THR A 545 -25.51 -6.54 10.60
C THR A 545 -25.54 -6.37 12.11
N VAL A 546 -26.27 -5.37 12.63
CA VAL A 546 -26.43 -5.16 14.08
C VAL A 546 -27.11 -6.37 14.73
N ARG A 547 -28.14 -6.93 14.08
CA ARG A 547 -28.82 -8.15 14.53
C ARG A 547 -27.88 -9.36 14.53
N GLN A 548 -27.09 -9.55 13.47
CA GLN A 548 -26.14 -10.65 13.36
C GLN A 548 -25.07 -10.60 14.47
N VAL A 549 -24.51 -9.42 14.72
CA VAL A 549 -23.54 -9.23 15.83
C VAL A 549 -24.18 -9.59 17.18
N ALA A 550 -25.43 -9.18 17.43
CA ALA A 550 -26.13 -9.56 18.65
C ALA A 550 -26.33 -11.08 18.75
N VAL A 551 -26.69 -11.76 17.65
CA VAL A 551 -26.82 -13.22 17.59
C VAL A 551 -25.48 -13.90 17.86
N ALA A 552 -24.38 -13.41 17.28
CA ALA A 552 -23.04 -13.94 17.52
C ALA A 552 -22.67 -13.84 19.01
N LYS A 553 -22.91 -12.70 19.66
CA LYS A 553 -22.65 -12.49 21.09
C LYS A 553 -23.48 -13.41 22.00
N ILE A 554 -24.72 -13.67 21.66
CA ILE A 554 -25.55 -14.64 22.39
C ILE A 554 -24.97 -16.06 22.25
N LYS A 555 -24.56 -16.46 21.05
CA LYS A 555 -23.92 -17.76 20.81
C LYS A 555 -22.61 -17.89 21.59
N GLU A 556 -21.76 -16.87 21.61
CA GLU A 556 -20.53 -16.85 22.40
C GLU A 556 -20.81 -17.03 23.90
N ALA A 557 -21.79 -16.30 24.43
CA ALA A 557 -22.18 -16.43 25.83
C ALA A 557 -22.69 -17.84 26.15
N LEU A 558 -23.47 -18.46 25.27
CA LEU A 558 -23.94 -19.84 25.44
C LEU A 558 -22.78 -20.85 25.41
N LEU A 559 -21.82 -20.72 24.48
CA LEU A 559 -20.63 -21.57 24.43
C LEU A 559 -19.81 -21.47 25.72
N MET A 560 -19.62 -20.27 26.28
CA MET A 560 -18.93 -20.08 27.56
C MET A 560 -19.65 -20.76 28.74
N LEU A 561 -20.99 -20.81 28.72
CA LEU A 561 -21.78 -21.44 29.75
C LEU A 561 -21.82 -22.99 29.65
N THR A 562 -21.67 -23.52 28.44
CA THR A 562 -21.77 -24.97 28.17
C THR A 562 -20.40 -25.66 28.12
N GLY A 563 -19.29 -24.92 28.25
CA GLY A 563 -17.95 -25.50 28.27
C GLY A 563 -17.51 -26.08 26.91
N GLY A 564 -18.09 -25.57 25.82
CA GLY A 564 -17.81 -25.99 24.45
C GLY A 564 -16.60 -25.32 23.87
#